data_62b9b6144c21d88b7e694ddf33f7827f
#
_entry.id   62b9b6144c21d88b7e694ddf33f7827f
#
_cell.length_a   1.000
_cell.length_b   1.000
_cell.length_c   1.000
_cell.angle_alpha   90.00
_cell.angle_beta   90.00
_cell.angle_gamma   90.00
#
_symmetry.space_group_name_H-M   'P 1'
#
loop_
_entity.id
_entity.type
_entity.pdbx_description
1 polymer ?
#
loop_
_entity_poly.entity_id
_entity_poly.type
_entity_poly.pdbx_seq_one_letter_code
_entity_poly.pdbx_strand_id
1 'polypeptide(L)'
;MTRDLYLAIDVGTGGLRSALVDRNGRILAFSHQEHEQIVPQFGWSEQRPADWWAGTLATIRAVLAKVEDAPARVAAICACGQMHGSVLIDDDGRPTLDAVPLWNDKRTVPQVEAYVARAGTARGLEISANMPAPAWPAFKLAWIAENRPEALARATTLLMPKDWINYKLTGERAQDPTEASLSYLMDWRSRTWSDELCDAVGVPRALLAPLRAPGDVLGGLEPGVAAELGLAAGLPVLVGAGDYPMALLGSGVIRSGMGSDVTGTSSIITLLHDDALVDPQVSNVLTPNGVWGVMTLLEAGGDAVRWARRAFHDNRRSYEEVAEIATHAPPGAGGLFFLPYLSGERVAEKRNSRAQFFGLKAETGLAELHRAVLEGVVFSVRRVLDTLPDGMARPDRIVAASGGAKSALWL
;
A
#
# COMPACT_ATOMS: atom_id res chain seq x y z
N MET A 1 -2.99 -37.18 -7.71
CA MET A 1 -3.80 -36.21 -6.91
C MET A 1 -4.04 -34.98 -7.74
N THR A 2 -5.23 -34.40 -7.66
CA THR A 2 -5.54 -33.13 -8.35
C THR A 2 -4.91 -31.97 -7.58
N ARG A 3 -4.17 -31.10 -8.25
CA ARG A 3 -3.66 -29.86 -7.66
C ARG A 3 -4.78 -28.83 -7.64
N ASP A 4 -5.30 -28.52 -6.46
CA ASP A 4 -6.49 -27.69 -6.24
C ASP A 4 -6.32 -26.62 -5.17
N LEU A 5 -5.10 -26.48 -4.62
CA LEU A 5 -4.75 -25.47 -3.63
C LEU A 5 -3.80 -24.43 -4.21
N TYR A 6 -3.96 -23.20 -3.76
CA TYR A 6 -3.09 -22.08 -4.08
C TYR A 6 -2.43 -21.58 -2.81
N LEU A 7 -1.13 -21.38 -2.85
CA LEU A 7 -0.36 -20.81 -1.74
C LEU A 7 -0.22 -19.31 -1.95
N ALA A 8 -0.90 -18.55 -1.11
CA ALA A 8 -0.81 -17.08 -1.09
C ALA A 8 0.20 -16.65 -0.02
N ILE A 9 1.01 -15.63 -0.35
CA ILE A 9 2.02 -15.01 0.55
C ILE A 9 1.77 -13.51 0.56
N ASP A 10 1.75 -12.90 1.75
CA ASP A 10 1.69 -11.46 1.95
C ASP A 10 2.89 -11.00 2.79
N VAL A 11 3.78 -10.24 2.14
CA VAL A 11 4.96 -9.63 2.78
C VAL A 11 4.54 -8.27 3.37
N GLY A 12 3.75 -8.31 4.44
CA GLY A 12 3.22 -7.07 5.05
C GLY A 12 4.22 -6.34 5.94
N THR A 13 3.97 -5.07 6.23
CA THR A 13 4.85 -4.24 7.09
C THR A 13 4.92 -4.76 8.53
N GLY A 14 3.80 -5.24 9.08
CA GLY A 14 3.76 -5.76 10.47
C GLY A 14 4.07 -7.25 10.57
N GLY A 15 4.29 -7.96 9.47
CA GLY A 15 4.59 -9.40 9.49
C GLY A 15 4.23 -10.10 8.18
N LEU A 16 4.77 -11.29 8.06
CA LEU A 16 4.49 -12.22 6.97
C LEU A 16 3.19 -12.98 7.22
N ARG A 17 2.43 -13.19 6.16
CA ARG A 17 1.24 -14.04 6.18
C ARG A 17 1.32 -15.03 5.04
N SER A 18 0.92 -16.27 5.33
CA SER A 18 0.68 -17.27 4.28
C SER A 18 -0.68 -17.91 4.46
N ALA A 19 -1.32 -18.25 3.34
CA ALA A 19 -2.60 -18.93 3.33
C ALA A 19 -2.63 -20.02 2.26
N LEU A 20 -3.29 -21.14 2.58
CA LEU A 20 -3.75 -22.11 1.58
C LEU A 20 -5.19 -21.80 1.23
N VAL A 21 -5.44 -21.60 -0.06
CA VAL A 21 -6.74 -21.22 -0.61
C VAL A 21 -7.19 -22.25 -1.63
N ASP A 22 -8.45 -22.65 -1.58
CA ASP A 22 -9.02 -23.54 -2.61
C ASP A 22 -9.45 -22.75 -3.87
N ARG A 23 -9.86 -23.46 -4.91
CA ARG A 23 -10.31 -22.88 -6.18
C ARG A 23 -11.55 -21.99 -6.07
N ASN A 24 -12.27 -22.03 -4.95
CA ASN A 24 -13.44 -21.21 -4.68
C ASN A 24 -13.10 -19.96 -3.86
N GLY A 25 -11.80 -19.73 -3.55
CA GLY A 25 -11.35 -18.60 -2.73
C GLY A 25 -11.48 -18.82 -1.23
N ARG A 26 -11.81 -20.05 -0.77
CA ARG A 26 -11.93 -20.36 0.65
C ARG A 26 -10.54 -20.57 1.26
N ILE A 27 -10.24 -19.85 2.31
CA ILE A 27 -9.01 -20.05 3.11
C ILE A 27 -9.18 -21.30 3.95
N LEU A 28 -8.33 -22.30 3.71
CA LEU A 28 -8.30 -23.58 4.43
C LEU A 28 -7.31 -23.55 5.58
N ALA A 29 -6.20 -22.82 5.44
CA ALA A 29 -5.21 -22.61 6.48
C ALA A 29 -4.64 -21.21 6.37
N PHE A 30 -4.28 -20.64 7.50
CA PHE A 30 -3.66 -19.32 7.63
C PHE A 30 -2.57 -19.37 8.70
N SER A 31 -1.47 -18.65 8.45
CA SER A 31 -0.38 -18.42 9.40
C SER A 31 0.12 -16.99 9.27
N HIS A 32 0.54 -16.45 10.41
CA HIS A 32 1.11 -15.10 10.51
C HIS A 32 2.34 -15.17 11.41
N GLN A 33 3.38 -14.42 11.03
CA GLN A 33 4.58 -14.20 11.84
C GLN A 33 4.92 -12.72 11.79
N GLU A 34 4.97 -12.10 12.96
CA GLU A 34 5.40 -10.71 13.10
C GLU A 34 6.90 -10.58 12.82
N HIS A 35 7.31 -9.44 12.32
CA HIS A 35 8.71 -9.05 12.21
C HIS A 35 8.90 -7.61 12.67
N GLU A 36 10.12 -7.31 13.09
CA GLU A 36 10.47 -6.01 13.67
C GLU A 36 10.55 -4.93 12.60
N GLN A 37 10.07 -3.74 12.95
CA GLN A 37 10.36 -2.51 12.23
C GLN A 37 11.51 -1.80 12.95
N ILE A 38 12.61 -1.58 12.26
CA ILE A 38 13.80 -0.94 12.79
C ILE A 38 13.65 0.57 12.59
N VAL A 39 13.78 1.35 13.66
CA VAL A 39 13.72 2.81 13.66
C VAL A 39 15.05 3.36 14.17
N PRO A 40 16.09 3.47 13.33
CA PRO A 40 17.42 3.90 13.78
C PRO A 40 17.44 5.34 14.29
N GLN A 41 16.58 6.19 13.72
CA GLN A 41 16.38 7.58 14.15
C GLN A 41 15.01 8.08 13.73
N PHE A 42 14.60 9.23 14.24
CA PHE A 42 13.31 9.84 13.92
C PHE A 42 13.10 10.01 12.41
N GLY A 43 11.97 9.52 11.92
CA GLY A 43 11.60 9.56 10.49
C GLY A 43 12.20 8.45 9.63
N TRP A 44 13.05 7.58 10.17
CA TRP A 44 13.55 6.39 9.48
C TRP A 44 12.71 5.18 9.81
N SER A 45 12.60 4.28 8.86
CA SER A 45 11.85 3.03 9.01
C SER A 45 12.45 1.98 8.07
N GLU A 46 12.99 0.91 8.65
CA GLU A 46 13.72 -0.14 7.93
C GLU A 46 13.25 -1.53 8.33
N GLN A 47 13.49 -2.49 7.47
CA GLN A 47 13.39 -3.93 7.75
C GLN A 47 14.48 -4.70 7.04
N ARG A 48 14.79 -5.90 7.57
CA ARG A 48 15.77 -6.80 6.97
C ARG A 48 15.10 -7.76 5.99
N PRO A 49 15.53 -7.82 4.73
CA PRO A 49 15.05 -8.82 3.79
C PRO A 49 15.20 -10.26 4.30
N ALA A 50 16.24 -10.53 5.09
CA ALA A 50 16.45 -11.86 5.72
C ALA A 50 15.30 -12.28 6.63
N ASP A 51 14.70 -11.33 7.38
CA ASP A 51 13.57 -11.61 8.26
C ASP A 51 12.30 -11.94 7.45
N TRP A 52 12.10 -11.27 6.32
CA TRP A 52 11.00 -11.60 5.41
C TRP A 52 11.14 -13.02 4.85
N TRP A 53 12.36 -13.42 4.47
CA TRP A 53 12.59 -14.77 3.95
C TRP A 53 12.37 -15.83 5.04
N ALA A 54 12.92 -15.64 6.22
CA ALA A 54 12.72 -16.55 7.34
C ALA A 54 11.22 -16.69 7.70
N GLY A 55 10.48 -15.57 7.76
CA GLY A 55 9.04 -15.55 8.02
C GLY A 55 8.25 -16.23 6.89
N THR A 56 8.65 -16.05 5.63
CA THR A 56 8.03 -16.73 4.48
C THR A 56 8.13 -18.25 4.62
N LEU A 57 9.31 -18.77 4.87
CA LEU A 57 9.52 -20.21 5.07
C LEU A 57 8.72 -20.75 6.26
N ALA A 58 8.73 -20.02 7.39
CA ALA A 58 8.03 -20.44 8.60
C ALA A 58 6.51 -20.46 8.41
N THR A 59 5.93 -19.42 7.80
CA THR A 59 4.48 -19.35 7.58
C THR A 59 3.99 -20.35 6.55
N ILE A 60 4.77 -20.60 5.48
CA ILE A 60 4.46 -21.65 4.50
C ILE A 60 4.44 -23.02 5.16
N ARG A 61 5.48 -23.40 5.91
CA ARG A 61 5.51 -24.67 6.65
C ARG A 61 4.30 -24.82 7.57
N ALA A 62 3.95 -23.75 8.28
CA ALA A 62 2.83 -23.77 9.22
C ALA A 62 1.47 -23.98 8.53
N VAL A 63 1.23 -23.43 7.33
CA VAL A 63 -0.04 -23.66 6.61
C VAL A 63 -0.07 -25.04 5.94
N LEU A 64 1.06 -25.51 5.40
CA LEU A 64 1.16 -26.85 4.81
C LEU A 64 0.88 -27.94 5.84
N ALA A 65 1.34 -27.78 7.09
CA ALA A 65 1.10 -28.73 8.17
C ALA A 65 -0.37 -28.79 8.65
N LYS A 66 -1.21 -27.82 8.33
CA LYS A 66 -2.61 -27.74 8.78
C LYS A 66 -3.61 -28.45 7.85
N VAL A 67 -3.20 -28.79 6.63
CA VAL A 67 -4.09 -29.40 5.63
C VAL A 67 -3.48 -30.70 5.15
N GLU A 68 -4.27 -31.77 5.19
CA GLU A 68 -3.85 -33.10 4.78
C GLU A 68 -3.44 -33.09 3.30
N ASP A 69 -2.30 -33.74 3.00
CA ASP A 69 -1.71 -33.84 1.66
C ASP A 69 -1.48 -32.48 0.95
N ALA A 70 -1.47 -31.37 1.71
CA ALA A 70 -1.30 -30.03 1.14
C ALA A 70 -0.11 -29.93 0.18
N PRO A 71 1.10 -30.43 0.49
CA PRO A 71 2.24 -30.28 -0.42
C PRO A 71 2.01 -30.88 -1.80
N ALA A 72 1.28 -32.00 -1.91
CA ALA A 72 0.97 -32.64 -3.19
C ALA A 72 -0.15 -31.93 -3.97
N ARG A 73 -0.96 -31.13 -3.27
CA ARG A 73 -2.13 -30.45 -3.79
C ARG A 73 -1.88 -29.00 -4.21
N VAL A 74 -0.75 -28.38 -3.84
CA VAL A 74 -0.43 -27.02 -4.27
C VAL A 74 -0.27 -26.95 -5.79
N ALA A 75 -1.03 -26.07 -6.43
CA ALA A 75 -1.04 -25.85 -7.87
C ALA A 75 -0.12 -24.70 -8.29
N ALA A 76 -0.09 -23.61 -7.51
CA ALA A 76 0.71 -22.43 -7.77
C ALA A 76 0.96 -21.63 -6.48
N ILE A 77 1.95 -20.73 -6.53
CA ILE A 77 2.32 -19.79 -5.49
C ILE A 77 2.12 -18.38 -6.03
N CYS A 78 1.54 -17.49 -5.24
CA CYS A 78 1.42 -16.07 -5.56
C CYS A 78 1.76 -15.22 -4.34
N ALA A 79 2.67 -14.26 -4.51
CA ALA A 79 3.02 -13.31 -3.48
C ALA A 79 2.45 -11.91 -3.77
N CYS A 80 2.04 -11.21 -2.71
CA CYS A 80 1.91 -9.76 -2.67
C CYS A 80 2.77 -9.21 -1.53
N GLY A 81 2.93 -7.92 -1.44
CA GLY A 81 3.69 -7.35 -0.33
C GLY A 81 3.70 -5.84 -0.29
N GLN A 82 4.18 -5.33 0.84
CA GLN A 82 4.35 -3.90 1.07
C GLN A 82 5.13 -3.25 -0.06
N MET A 83 4.64 -2.12 -0.50
CA MET A 83 5.18 -1.40 -1.66
C MET A 83 6.40 -0.56 -1.27
N HIS A 84 7.19 -0.18 -2.27
CA HIS A 84 8.27 0.82 -2.17
C HIS A 84 9.50 0.44 -1.36
N GLY A 85 9.58 -0.73 -0.75
CA GLY A 85 10.82 -1.21 -0.12
C GLY A 85 11.90 -1.44 -1.18
N SER A 86 13.04 -0.74 -1.06
CA SER A 86 14.07 -0.77 -2.14
C SER A 86 15.16 -1.79 -1.82
N VAL A 87 15.00 -3.03 -2.29
CA VAL A 87 15.97 -4.11 -2.12
C VAL A 87 16.94 -4.13 -3.31
N LEU A 88 18.13 -3.60 -3.12
CA LEU A 88 19.21 -3.73 -4.10
C LEU A 88 19.91 -5.08 -3.90
N ILE A 89 20.02 -5.86 -4.95
CA ILE A 89 20.74 -7.14 -4.94
C ILE A 89 21.95 -7.12 -5.89
N ASP A 90 22.98 -7.87 -5.51
CA ASP A 90 24.16 -8.12 -6.34
C ASP A 90 23.92 -9.26 -7.36
N ASP A 91 24.98 -9.66 -8.09
CA ASP A 91 24.92 -10.74 -9.07
C ASP A 91 24.54 -12.10 -8.44
N ASP A 92 24.96 -12.33 -7.21
CA ASP A 92 24.65 -13.55 -6.44
C ASP A 92 23.23 -13.49 -5.82
N GLY A 93 22.50 -12.39 -6.02
CA GLY A 93 21.15 -12.16 -5.46
C GLY A 93 21.14 -11.83 -3.96
N ARG A 94 22.28 -11.42 -3.40
CA ARG A 94 22.37 -10.99 -2.00
C ARG A 94 22.01 -9.52 -1.89
N PRO A 95 21.18 -9.13 -0.90
CA PRO A 95 20.94 -7.72 -0.62
C PRO A 95 22.26 -6.97 -0.35
N THR A 96 22.43 -5.82 -0.99
CA THR A 96 23.65 -4.99 -0.81
C THR A 96 23.60 -4.15 0.46
N LEU A 97 22.41 -4.05 1.08
CA LEU A 97 22.14 -3.46 2.39
C LEU A 97 21.50 -4.50 3.32
N ASP A 98 21.93 -4.56 4.58
CA ASP A 98 21.35 -5.47 5.59
C ASP A 98 19.90 -5.13 5.92
N ALA A 99 19.58 -3.83 6.00
CA ALA A 99 18.23 -3.32 6.19
C ALA A 99 17.90 -2.29 5.10
N VAL A 100 16.65 -2.28 4.67
CA VAL A 100 16.18 -1.45 3.55
C VAL A 100 15.08 -0.49 4.01
N PRO A 101 15.05 0.75 3.48
CA PRO A 101 14.03 1.73 3.83
C PRO A 101 12.66 1.31 3.29
N LEU A 102 11.63 1.46 4.14
CA LEU A 102 10.23 1.11 3.84
C LEU A 102 9.45 2.28 3.24
N TRP A 103 8.18 2.02 2.91
CA TRP A 103 7.25 3.01 2.34
C TRP A 103 7.01 4.24 3.23
N ASN A 104 7.06 4.09 4.56
CA ASN A 104 6.85 5.15 5.55
C ASN A 104 8.15 5.83 6.00
N ASP A 105 9.30 5.48 5.41
CA ASP A 105 10.58 6.13 5.66
C ASP A 105 10.61 7.53 5.04
N LYS A 106 11.07 8.50 5.81
CA LYS A 106 11.09 9.93 5.42
C LYS A 106 12.50 10.49 5.20
N ARG A 107 13.54 9.63 5.21
CA ARG A 107 14.94 10.08 5.07
C ARG A 107 15.23 10.78 3.75
N THR A 108 14.43 10.52 2.72
CA THR A 108 14.62 11.01 1.36
C THR A 108 13.98 12.37 1.08
N VAL A 109 13.44 13.06 2.10
CA VAL A 109 12.88 14.41 1.95
C VAL A 109 13.88 15.35 1.29
N PRO A 110 15.19 15.40 1.67
CA PRO A 110 16.16 16.28 1.02
C PRO A 110 16.36 15.98 -0.47
N GLN A 111 16.32 14.70 -0.90
CA GLN A 111 16.46 14.30 -2.29
C GLN A 111 15.25 14.74 -3.12
N VAL A 112 14.03 14.64 -2.55
CA VAL A 112 12.81 15.16 -3.18
C VAL A 112 12.91 16.67 -3.36
N GLU A 113 13.30 17.42 -2.31
CA GLU A 113 13.43 18.87 -2.35
C GLU A 113 14.50 19.30 -3.39
N ALA A 114 15.65 18.63 -3.42
CA ALA A 114 16.71 18.89 -4.40
C ALA A 114 16.24 18.60 -5.84
N TYR A 115 15.49 17.50 -6.05
CA TYR A 115 14.90 17.20 -7.33
C TYR A 115 13.92 18.30 -7.77
N VAL A 116 12.99 18.68 -6.90
CA VAL A 116 11.98 19.73 -7.19
C VAL A 116 12.64 21.07 -7.48
N ALA A 117 13.68 21.44 -6.72
CA ALA A 117 14.42 22.69 -6.94
C ALA A 117 15.13 22.71 -8.30
N ARG A 118 15.64 21.55 -8.77
CA ARG A 118 16.38 21.43 -10.03
C ARG A 118 15.46 21.25 -11.25
N ALA A 119 14.45 20.38 -11.16
CA ALA A 119 13.65 19.93 -12.30
C ALA A 119 12.19 20.43 -12.26
N GLY A 120 11.74 20.97 -11.13
CA GLY A 120 10.32 21.25 -10.91
C GLY A 120 9.50 19.97 -10.76
N THR A 121 8.18 20.10 -10.78
CA THR A 121 7.27 18.95 -10.62
C THR A 121 6.48 18.63 -11.88
N ALA A 122 6.27 19.60 -12.79
CA ALA A 122 5.32 19.48 -13.89
C ALA A 122 5.64 18.32 -14.84
N ARG A 123 6.91 18.24 -15.29
CA ARG A 123 7.31 17.20 -16.25
C ARG A 123 7.29 15.80 -15.63
N GLY A 124 7.75 15.66 -14.38
CA GLY A 124 7.69 14.39 -13.66
C GLY A 124 6.25 13.93 -13.43
N LEU A 125 5.35 14.84 -13.06
CA LEU A 125 3.93 14.57 -12.92
C LEU A 125 3.29 14.15 -14.25
N GLU A 126 3.63 14.81 -15.35
CA GLU A 126 3.13 14.46 -16.69
C GLU A 126 3.50 13.01 -17.08
N ILE A 127 4.73 12.56 -16.76
CA ILE A 127 5.21 11.24 -17.14
C ILE A 127 4.76 10.16 -16.17
N SER A 128 4.88 10.40 -14.85
CA SER A 128 4.56 9.39 -13.83
C SER A 128 3.12 9.39 -13.38
N ALA A 129 2.36 10.45 -13.68
CA ALA A 129 1.06 10.78 -13.10
C ALA A 129 1.07 10.87 -11.56
N ASN A 130 2.24 11.06 -10.96
CA ASN A 130 2.41 11.17 -9.51
C ASN A 130 3.32 12.33 -9.15
N MET A 131 3.06 12.99 -8.02
CA MET A 131 3.97 13.97 -7.46
C MET A 131 5.20 13.29 -6.84
N PRO A 132 6.38 13.93 -6.86
CA PRO A 132 7.55 13.41 -6.17
C PRO A 132 7.28 13.32 -4.66
N ALA A 133 7.60 12.17 -4.06
CA ALA A 133 7.38 11.94 -2.64
C ALA A 133 8.47 11.05 -2.01
N PRO A 134 8.75 11.22 -0.71
CA PRO A 134 9.79 10.46 -0.03
C PRO A 134 9.59 8.94 -0.05
N ALA A 135 8.35 8.48 -0.18
CA ALA A 135 8.03 7.06 -0.23
C ALA A 135 8.58 6.36 -1.48
N TRP A 136 8.74 7.07 -2.59
CA TRP A 136 9.02 6.46 -3.88
C TRP A 136 10.44 5.89 -3.99
N PRO A 137 10.60 4.69 -4.57
CA PRO A 137 11.90 4.05 -4.80
C PRO A 137 12.93 4.94 -5.49
N ALA A 138 12.51 5.78 -6.44
CA ALA A 138 13.39 6.72 -7.12
C ALA A 138 14.24 7.54 -6.14
N PHE A 139 13.61 8.14 -5.13
CA PHE A 139 14.29 9.00 -4.17
C PHE A 139 15.07 8.21 -3.11
N LYS A 140 14.68 6.95 -2.85
CA LYS A 140 15.47 6.04 -2.02
C LYS A 140 16.78 5.66 -2.72
N LEU A 141 16.73 5.40 -4.02
CA LEU A 141 17.92 5.15 -4.81
C LEU A 141 18.83 6.38 -4.88
N ALA A 142 18.27 7.59 -5.03
CA ALA A 142 19.05 8.82 -4.97
C ALA A 142 19.72 9.00 -3.60
N TRP A 143 19.01 8.72 -2.51
CA TRP A 143 19.61 8.74 -1.16
C TRP A 143 20.70 7.69 -0.99
N ILE A 144 20.50 6.48 -1.48
CA ILE A 144 21.51 5.40 -1.43
C ILE A 144 22.74 5.80 -2.23
N ALA A 145 22.59 6.41 -3.41
CA ALA A 145 23.70 6.90 -4.22
C ALA A 145 24.59 7.90 -3.47
N GLU A 146 23.97 8.80 -2.69
CA GLU A 146 24.68 9.81 -1.92
C GLU A 146 25.31 9.26 -0.62
N ASN A 147 24.61 8.35 0.07
CA ASN A 147 24.95 7.96 1.44
C ASN A 147 25.50 6.54 1.58
N ARG A 148 25.34 5.70 0.57
CA ARG A 148 25.80 4.29 0.51
C ARG A 148 26.28 3.93 -0.90
N PRO A 149 27.18 4.74 -1.50
CA PRO A 149 27.61 4.54 -2.89
C PRO A 149 28.23 3.16 -3.13
N GLU A 150 28.85 2.57 -2.13
CA GLU A 150 29.41 1.21 -2.20
C GLU A 150 28.34 0.12 -2.31
N ALA A 151 27.16 0.33 -1.72
CA ALA A 151 26.04 -0.60 -1.84
C ALA A 151 25.42 -0.49 -3.24
N LEU A 152 25.28 0.72 -3.78
CA LEU A 152 24.79 0.94 -5.14
C LEU A 152 25.76 0.38 -6.18
N ALA A 153 27.08 0.57 -5.99
CA ALA A 153 28.09 0.09 -6.92
C ALA A 153 28.14 -1.45 -7.05
N ARG A 154 27.73 -2.18 -6.01
CA ARG A 154 27.61 -3.65 -6.05
C ARG A 154 26.28 -4.12 -6.60
N ALA A 155 25.28 -3.26 -6.63
CA ALA A 155 23.94 -3.64 -7.03
C ALA A 155 23.83 -3.85 -8.54
N THR A 156 23.14 -4.91 -8.93
CA THR A 156 22.80 -5.22 -10.32
C THR A 156 21.30 -5.14 -10.59
N THR A 157 20.48 -5.22 -9.54
CA THR A 157 19.03 -5.17 -9.70
C THR A 157 18.35 -4.54 -8.47
N LEU A 158 17.36 -3.69 -8.71
CA LEU A 158 16.39 -3.23 -7.73
C LEU A 158 15.16 -4.16 -7.75
N LEU A 159 14.76 -4.64 -6.59
CA LEU A 159 13.54 -5.40 -6.37
C LEU A 159 12.71 -4.75 -5.26
N MET A 160 11.39 -4.94 -5.29
CA MET A 160 10.52 -4.63 -4.16
C MET A 160 10.48 -5.82 -3.18
N PRO A 161 9.94 -5.68 -1.96
CA PRO A 161 9.93 -6.77 -0.97
C PRO A 161 9.35 -8.08 -1.50
N LYS A 162 8.20 -8.02 -2.17
CA LYS A 162 7.57 -9.17 -2.82
C LYS A 162 8.44 -9.76 -3.93
N ASP A 163 9.06 -8.91 -4.76
CA ASP A 163 9.87 -9.36 -5.89
C ASP A 163 11.14 -10.06 -5.41
N TRP A 164 11.70 -9.59 -4.29
CA TRP A 164 12.83 -10.27 -3.68
C TRP A 164 12.44 -11.66 -3.13
N ILE A 165 11.25 -11.80 -2.52
CA ILE A 165 10.71 -13.12 -2.14
C ILE A 165 10.52 -13.99 -3.38
N ASN A 166 9.94 -13.46 -4.45
CA ASN A 166 9.79 -14.18 -5.71
C ASN A 166 11.13 -14.61 -6.29
N TYR A 167 12.15 -13.74 -6.25
CA TYR A 167 13.52 -14.09 -6.63
C TYR A 167 14.05 -15.25 -5.77
N LYS A 168 13.85 -15.22 -4.47
CA LYS A 168 14.25 -16.31 -3.56
C LYS A 168 13.53 -17.62 -3.85
N LEU A 169 12.31 -17.57 -4.35
CA LEU A 169 11.51 -18.74 -4.71
C LEU A 169 11.90 -19.31 -6.08
N THR A 170 12.38 -18.49 -7.04
CA THR A 170 12.49 -18.88 -8.46
C THR A 170 13.86 -18.66 -9.10
N GLY A 171 14.70 -17.79 -8.52
CA GLY A 171 15.92 -17.28 -9.17
C GLY A 171 15.67 -16.20 -10.22
N GLU A 172 14.41 -15.91 -10.59
CA GLU A 172 14.07 -14.97 -11.65
C GLU A 172 13.94 -13.54 -11.13
N ARG A 173 14.38 -12.56 -11.94
CA ARG A 173 14.36 -11.13 -11.60
C ARG A 173 13.31 -10.41 -12.45
N ALA A 174 12.23 -9.98 -11.84
CA ALA A 174 11.22 -9.14 -12.46
C ALA A 174 10.53 -8.25 -11.42
N GLN A 175 9.88 -7.21 -11.90
CA GLN A 175 8.94 -6.39 -11.15
C GLN A 175 7.58 -6.40 -11.88
N ASP A 176 6.56 -5.88 -11.24
CA ASP A 176 5.24 -5.73 -11.84
C ASP A 176 4.84 -4.25 -12.02
N PRO A 177 3.95 -3.94 -12.97
CA PRO A 177 3.56 -2.55 -13.24
C PRO A 177 2.80 -1.88 -12.09
N THR A 178 2.19 -2.65 -11.14
CA THR A 178 1.48 -2.05 -10.01
C THR A 178 2.46 -1.39 -9.06
N GLU A 179 3.56 -2.07 -8.72
CA GLU A 179 4.67 -1.52 -7.95
C GLU A 179 5.39 -0.39 -8.71
N ALA A 180 5.65 -0.61 -10.00
CA ALA A 180 6.35 0.36 -10.84
C ALA A 180 5.59 1.68 -10.95
N SER A 181 4.25 1.66 -10.94
CA SER A 181 3.40 2.86 -11.06
C SER A 181 3.60 3.88 -9.94
N LEU A 182 4.01 3.43 -8.76
CA LEU A 182 4.31 4.27 -7.60
C LEU A 182 5.81 4.36 -7.29
N SER A 183 6.68 3.99 -8.25
CA SER A 183 8.13 4.11 -8.11
C SER A 183 8.68 5.52 -8.41
N TYR A 184 7.91 6.34 -9.14
CA TYR A 184 8.34 7.58 -9.81
C TYR A 184 9.33 7.35 -10.95
N LEU A 185 9.39 6.12 -11.51
CA LEU A 185 10.31 5.74 -12.59
C LEU A 185 9.58 5.15 -13.81
N MET A 186 8.26 4.99 -13.75
CA MET A 186 7.43 4.44 -14.82
C MET A 186 6.66 5.54 -15.54
N ASP A 187 6.60 5.48 -16.87
CA ASP A 187 5.68 6.26 -17.68
C ASP A 187 4.28 5.59 -17.62
N TRP A 188 3.29 6.34 -17.16
CA TRP A 188 1.95 5.82 -16.94
C TRP A 188 1.21 5.44 -18.23
N ARG A 189 1.54 6.08 -19.37
CA ARG A 189 0.91 5.82 -20.66
C ARG A 189 1.44 4.54 -21.30
N SER A 190 2.76 4.45 -21.40
CA SER A 190 3.43 3.27 -21.98
C SER A 190 3.47 2.09 -21.00
N ARG A 191 3.31 2.33 -19.71
CA ARG A 191 3.47 1.35 -18.61
C ARG A 191 4.82 0.67 -18.63
N THR A 192 5.85 1.41 -19.01
CA THR A 192 7.25 0.97 -19.06
C THR A 192 8.12 1.91 -18.24
N TRP A 193 9.32 1.46 -17.91
CA TRP A 193 10.29 2.33 -17.28
C TRP A 193 10.62 3.53 -18.16
N SER A 194 10.71 4.72 -17.56
CA SER A 194 11.03 5.98 -18.24
C SER A 194 12.51 6.31 -18.08
N ASP A 195 13.27 6.30 -19.18
CA ASP A 195 14.66 6.75 -19.19
C ASP A 195 14.76 8.22 -18.75
N GLU A 196 13.81 9.07 -19.19
CA GLU A 196 13.78 10.48 -18.82
C GLU A 196 13.63 10.69 -17.29
N LEU A 197 12.78 9.91 -16.61
CA LEU A 197 12.65 9.99 -15.15
C LEU A 197 13.89 9.41 -14.44
N CYS A 198 14.45 8.32 -14.95
CA CYS A 198 15.69 7.76 -14.44
C CYS A 198 16.82 8.79 -14.48
N ASP A 199 17.02 9.46 -15.61
CA ASP A 199 18.04 10.50 -15.80
C ASP A 199 17.76 11.72 -14.91
N ALA A 200 16.50 12.16 -14.83
CA ALA A 200 16.10 13.32 -14.04
C ALA A 200 16.35 13.10 -12.53
N VAL A 201 16.18 11.87 -12.01
CA VAL A 201 16.45 11.54 -10.61
C VAL A 201 17.91 11.13 -10.39
N GLY A 202 18.60 10.67 -11.43
CA GLY A 202 19.97 10.15 -11.35
C GLY A 202 20.03 8.66 -10.96
N VAL A 203 19.03 7.89 -11.38
CA VAL A 203 18.94 6.44 -11.13
C VAL A 203 19.44 5.66 -12.37
N PRO A 204 20.41 4.74 -12.21
CA PRO A 204 20.83 3.90 -13.32
C PRO A 204 19.69 3.02 -13.84
N ARG A 205 19.28 3.23 -15.10
CA ARG A 205 18.20 2.45 -15.74
C ARG A 205 18.44 0.94 -15.70
N ALA A 206 19.70 0.53 -15.76
CA ALA A 206 20.12 -0.87 -15.74
C ALA A 206 19.77 -1.62 -14.44
N LEU A 207 19.53 -0.89 -13.35
CA LEU A 207 19.07 -1.49 -12.07
C LEU A 207 17.62 -1.94 -12.09
N LEU A 208 16.80 -1.42 -13.01
CA LEU A 208 15.38 -1.70 -13.05
C LEU A 208 15.09 -3.02 -13.77
N ALA A 209 14.57 -3.99 -13.03
CA ALA A 209 14.19 -5.29 -13.56
C ALA A 209 13.10 -5.19 -14.64
N PRO A 210 12.99 -6.16 -15.56
CA PRO A 210 11.91 -6.20 -16.53
C PRO A 210 10.53 -6.21 -15.86
N LEU A 211 9.57 -5.46 -16.42
CA LEU A 211 8.17 -5.49 -15.96
C LEU A 211 7.45 -6.68 -16.59
N ARG A 212 6.72 -7.43 -15.76
CA ARG A 212 5.88 -8.56 -16.16
C ARG A 212 4.49 -8.42 -15.55
N ALA A 213 3.47 -8.92 -16.26
CA ALA A 213 2.10 -8.82 -15.76
C ALA A 213 1.92 -9.61 -14.45
N PRO A 214 1.13 -9.10 -13.48
CA PRO A 214 0.93 -9.76 -12.19
C PRO A 214 0.46 -11.23 -12.27
N GLY A 215 -0.31 -11.58 -13.30
CA GLY A 215 -0.81 -12.94 -13.54
C GLY A 215 0.15 -13.86 -14.29
N ASP A 216 1.28 -13.36 -14.78
CA ASP A 216 2.25 -14.19 -15.47
C ASP A 216 2.94 -15.18 -14.52
N VAL A 217 3.30 -16.34 -15.03
CA VAL A 217 4.20 -17.25 -14.32
C VAL A 217 5.61 -16.67 -14.41
N LEU A 218 6.16 -16.24 -13.27
CA LEU A 218 7.53 -15.72 -13.18
C LEU A 218 8.56 -16.80 -13.46
N GLY A 219 8.41 -17.93 -12.77
CA GLY A 219 9.30 -19.09 -12.89
C GLY A 219 8.74 -20.29 -12.14
N GLY A 220 9.49 -21.36 -12.09
CA GLY A 220 9.20 -22.53 -11.27
C GLY A 220 9.90 -22.44 -9.91
N LEU A 221 9.29 -23.02 -8.88
CA LEU A 221 9.87 -23.10 -7.54
C LEU A 221 11.23 -23.81 -7.61
N GLU A 222 12.27 -23.17 -7.11
CA GLU A 222 13.65 -23.67 -7.07
C GLU A 222 13.76 -25.02 -6.35
N PRO A 223 14.53 -25.99 -6.85
CA PRO A 223 14.63 -27.32 -6.25
C PRO A 223 15.05 -27.32 -4.79
N GLY A 224 16.00 -26.44 -4.39
CA GLY A 224 16.45 -26.31 -3.01
C GLY A 224 15.35 -25.84 -2.07
N VAL A 225 14.60 -24.80 -2.48
CA VAL A 225 13.47 -24.27 -1.71
C VAL A 225 12.32 -25.28 -1.68
N ALA A 226 12.05 -25.94 -2.79
CA ALA A 226 11.04 -27.00 -2.86
C ALA A 226 11.32 -28.15 -1.88
N ALA A 227 12.55 -28.64 -1.83
CA ALA A 227 12.98 -29.67 -0.86
C ALA A 227 12.83 -29.20 0.59
N GLU A 228 13.21 -27.96 0.88
CA GLU A 228 13.10 -27.36 2.21
C GLU A 228 11.65 -27.25 2.70
N LEU A 229 10.70 -26.99 1.79
CA LEU A 229 9.27 -26.83 2.09
C LEU A 229 8.46 -28.12 1.91
N GLY A 230 9.05 -29.19 1.38
CA GLY A 230 8.35 -30.43 1.03
C GLY A 230 7.40 -30.28 -0.17
N LEU A 231 7.61 -29.25 -1.01
CA LEU A 231 6.82 -28.96 -2.20
C LEU A 231 7.47 -29.60 -3.47
N ALA A 232 6.72 -29.67 -4.55
CA ALA A 232 7.27 -30.10 -5.83
C ALA A 232 8.15 -29.00 -6.44
N ALA A 233 9.37 -29.34 -6.90
CA ALA A 233 10.18 -28.43 -7.70
C ALA A 233 9.45 -28.05 -8.99
N GLY A 234 9.67 -26.83 -9.47
CA GLY A 234 9.05 -26.32 -10.69
C GLY A 234 7.56 -25.93 -10.52
N LEU A 235 7.02 -25.89 -9.30
CA LEU A 235 5.69 -25.32 -9.06
C LEU A 235 5.64 -23.89 -9.60
N PRO A 236 4.59 -23.51 -10.36
CA PRO A 236 4.46 -22.14 -10.87
C PRO A 236 4.43 -21.13 -9.73
N VAL A 237 5.29 -20.11 -9.81
CA VAL A 237 5.27 -18.91 -8.96
C VAL A 237 4.86 -17.76 -9.84
N LEU A 238 3.78 -17.05 -9.45
CA LEU A 238 3.28 -15.90 -10.20
C LEU A 238 4.07 -14.63 -9.84
N VAL A 239 4.08 -13.67 -10.74
CA VAL A 239 4.69 -12.36 -10.51
C VAL A 239 4.05 -11.66 -9.31
N GLY A 240 2.72 -11.70 -9.18
CA GLY A 240 2.00 -11.03 -8.12
C GLY A 240 2.01 -9.51 -8.25
N ALA A 241 1.60 -8.80 -7.21
CA ALA A 241 1.46 -7.34 -7.22
C ALA A 241 1.69 -6.74 -5.83
N GLY A 242 1.77 -5.40 -5.74
CA GLY A 242 1.78 -4.69 -4.46
C GLY A 242 0.57 -5.03 -3.59
N ASP A 243 0.72 -4.94 -2.27
CA ASP A 243 -0.34 -5.30 -1.30
C ASP A 243 -1.61 -4.47 -1.49
N TYR A 244 -1.48 -3.16 -1.69
CA TYR A 244 -2.63 -2.29 -1.87
C TYR A 244 -3.43 -2.58 -3.15
N PRO A 245 -2.83 -2.70 -4.35
CA PRO A 245 -3.52 -3.15 -5.55
C PRO A 245 -4.16 -4.55 -5.41
N MET A 246 -3.50 -5.46 -4.69
CA MET A 246 -4.07 -6.79 -4.43
C MET A 246 -5.24 -6.74 -3.46
N ALA A 247 -5.24 -5.80 -2.49
CA ALA A 247 -6.39 -5.57 -1.61
C ALA A 247 -7.61 -5.04 -2.40
N LEU A 248 -7.41 -4.16 -3.39
CA LEU A 248 -8.48 -3.73 -4.30
C LEU A 248 -9.06 -4.92 -5.06
N LEU A 249 -8.20 -5.75 -5.67
CA LEU A 249 -8.62 -6.97 -6.37
C LEU A 249 -9.39 -7.92 -5.43
N GLY A 250 -8.83 -8.19 -4.24
CA GLY A 250 -9.43 -9.11 -3.26
C GLY A 250 -10.75 -8.62 -2.68
N SER A 251 -10.99 -7.32 -2.63
CA SER A 251 -12.26 -6.72 -2.21
C SER A 251 -13.29 -6.58 -3.34
N GLY A 252 -12.93 -7.01 -4.56
CA GLY A 252 -13.81 -6.95 -5.73
C GLY A 252 -13.89 -5.56 -6.37
N VAL A 253 -12.95 -4.64 -6.08
CA VAL A 253 -12.81 -3.34 -6.74
C VAL A 253 -11.93 -3.54 -7.98
N ILE A 254 -12.55 -3.85 -9.11
CA ILE A 254 -11.86 -4.49 -10.25
C ILE A 254 -12.07 -3.82 -11.61
N ARG A 255 -12.93 -2.82 -11.72
CA ARG A 255 -13.22 -2.15 -12.99
C ARG A 255 -13.42 -0.65 -12.81
N SER A 256 -13.26 0.09 -13.88
CA SER A 256 -13.60 1.51 -13.97
C SER A 256 -15.02 1.79 -13.47
N GLY A 257 -15.23 2.89 -12.76
CA GLY A 257 -16.49 3.26 -12.12
C GLY A 257 -16.71 2.65 -10.72
N MET A 258 -15.81 1.80 -10.23
CA MET A 258 -15.82 1.34 -8.84
C MET A 258 -14.89 2.17 -7.97
N GLY A 259 -15.18 2.23 -6.67
CA GLY A 259 -14.34 2.86 -5.67
C GLY A 259 -14.10 1.99 -4.46
N SER A 260 -13.08 2.34 -3.70
CA SER A 260 -12.76 1.77 -2.40
C SER A 260 -12.60 2.89 -1.37
N ASP A 261 -13.16 2.68 -0.19
CA ASP A 261 -12.90 3.47 1.02
C ASP A 261 -12.22 2.58 2.06
N VAL A 262 -10.95 2.81 2.28
CA VAL A 262 -10.19 2.12 3.33
C VAL A 262 -9.96 3.10 4.48
N THR A 263 -10.95 3.17 5.37
CA THR A 263 -10.89 4.02 6.56
C THR A 263 -10.40 3.24 7.78
N GLY A 264 -9.10 3.40 8.04
CA GLY A 264 -8.41 3.00 9.26
C GLY A 264 -8.05 4.22 10.11
N THR A 265 -6.79 4.37 10.53
CA THR A 265 -6.28 5.61 11.18
C THR A 265 -6.43 6.80 10.23
N SER A 266 -5.98 6.68 8.99
CA SER A 266 -6.27 7.56 7.86
C SER A 266 -7.38 6.97 7.00
N SER A 267 -7.91 7.75 6.05
CA SER A 267 -8.81 7.26 5.01
C SER A 267 -8.13 7.36 3.65
N ILE A 268 -8.08 6.24 2.94
CA ILE A 268 -7.63 6.20 1.55
C ILE A 268 -8.85 5.93 0.69
N ILE A 269 -9.19 6.90 -0.16
CA ILE A 269 -10.26 6.78 -1.14
C ILE A 269 -9.61 6.53 -2.48
N THR A 270 -10.00 5.46 -3.15
CA THR A 270 -9.52 5.12 -4.49
C THR A 270 -10.69 4.97 -5.43
N LEU A 271 -10.63 5.66 -6.55
CA LEU A 271 -11.59 5.52 -7.66
C LEU A 271 -10.89 4.85 -8.83
N LEU A 272 -11.48 3.77 -9.35
CA LEU A 272 -10.95 3.11 -10.54
C LEU A 272 -11.39 3.80 -11.81
N HIS A 273 -10.41 4.06 -12.67
CA HIS A 273 -10.57 4.72 -13.96
C HIS A 273 -9.70 4.04 -15.03
N ASP A 274 -10.06 4.19 -16.30
CA ASP A 274 -9.31 3.55 -17.39
C ASP A 274 -7.93 4.20 -17.58
N ASP A 275 -7.81 5.50 -17.32
CA ASP A 275 -6.57 6.27 -17.39
C ASP A 275 -6.17 6.86 -16.03
N ALA A 276 -4.87 7.12 -15.84
CA ALA A 276 -4.38 7.87 -14.69
C ALA A 276 -4.81 9.34 -14.78
N LEU A 277 -5.07 9.95 -13.64
CA LEU A 277 -5.37 11.36 -13.52
C LEU A 277 -4.09 12.15 -13.25
N VAL A 278 -3.66 12.95 -14.19
CA VAL A 278 -2.46 13.80 -14.05
C VAL A 278 -2.85 15.08 -13.30
N ASP A 279 -2.86 14.99 -11.97
CA ASP A 279 -3.23 16.08 -11.06
C ASP A 279 -2.38 16.02 -9.80
N PRO A 280 -1.83 17.16 -9.29
CA PRO A 280 -0.97 17.18 -8.11
C PRO A 280 -1.71 16.83 -6.80
N GLN A 281 -3.03 16.78 -6.79
CA GLN A 281 -3.84 16.50 -5.60
C GLN A 281 -4.14 15.01 -5.40
N VAL A 282 -3.78 14.16 -6.35
CA VAL A 282 -4.01 12.71 -6.28
C VAL A 282 -2.72 11.93 -6.48
N SER A 283 -2.76 10.65 -6.13
CA SER A 283 -1.76 9.66 -6.51
C SER A 283 -2.42 8.58 -7.36
N ASN A 284 -1.69 8.02 -8.30
CA ASN A 284 -2.21 7.02 -9.21
C ASN A 284 -1.47 5.69 -9.02
N VAL A 285 -2.20 4.61 -8.84
CA VAL A 285 -1.67 3.25 -8.77
C VAL A 285 -2.29 2.39 -9.87
N LEU A 286 -1.46 1.65 -10.59
CA LEU A 286 -1.98 0.67 -11.54
C LEU A 286 -2.47 -0.57 -10.77
N THR A 287 -3.62 -1.10 -11.14
CA THR A 287 -4.16 -2.33 -10.53
C THR A 287 -3.78 -3.57 -11.34
N PRO A 288 -3.85 -4.78 -10.74
CA PRO A 288 -3.58 -6.02 -11.47
C PRO A 288 -4.48 -6.24 -12.70
N ASN A 289 -5.65 -5.62 -12.72
CA ASN A 289 -6.61 -5.70 -13.83
C ASN A 289 -6.34 -4.67 -14.93
N GLY A 290 -5.28 -3.86 -14.80
CA GLY A 290 -4.89 -2.88 -15.81
C GLY A 290 -5.67 -1.57 -15.80
N VAL A 291 -6.55 -1.32 -14.83
CA VAL A 291 -7.19 -0.03 -14.60
C VAL A 291 -6.40 0.78 -13.57
N TRP A 292 -6.54 2.10 -13.60
CA TRP A 292 -5.85 2.99 -12.69
C TRP A 292 -6.70 3.27 -11.45
N GLY A 293 -6.11 3.15 -10.28
CA GLY A 293 -6.66 3.62 -9.03
C GLY A 293 -6.21 5.06 -8.75
N VAL A 294 -7.10 6.00 -8.92
CA VAL A 294 -6.89 7.41 -8.55
C VAL A 294 -7.14 7.55 -7.06
N MET A 295 -6.08 7.79 -6.31
CA MET A 295 -6.09 7.76 -4.85
C MET A 295 -6.02 9.15 -4.25
N THR A 296 -6.75 9.34 -3.18
CA THR A 296 -6.61 10.49 -2.28
C THR A 296 -6.55 10.03 -0.84
N LEU A 297 -5.86 10.80 -0.04
CA LEU A 297 -5.61 10.50 1.37
C LEU A 297 -6.17 11.60 2.26
N LEU A 298 -6.93 11.21 3.27
CA LEU A 298 -7.26 12.04 4.43
C LEU A 298 -6.48 11.51 5.64
N GLU A 299 -5.63 12.36 6.23
CA GLU A 299 -4.74 11.97 7.35
C GLU A 299 -5.49 11.49 8.58
N ALA A 300 -6.55 12.17 8.96
CA ALA A 300 -7.29 11.91 10.20
C ALA A 300 -8.65 11.25 9.95
N GLY A 301 -8.69 10.10 9.27
CA GLY A 301 -9.90 9.30 9.11
C GLY A 301 -10.44 8.78 10.45
N GLY A 302 -10.21 7.52 10.75
CA GLY A 302 -10.58 6.90 12.04
C GLY A 302 -9.82 7.49 13.23
N ASP A 303 -8.69 8.17 13.00
CA ASP A 303 -7.95 8.88 14.05
C ASP A 303 -8.78 10.03 14.68
N ALA A 304 -9.64 10.68 13.91
CA ALA A 304 -10.57 11.65 14.44
C ALA A 304 -11.55 11.02 15.45
N VAL A 305 -12.05 9.83 15.15
CA VAL A 305 -12.93 9.08 16.05
C VAL A 305 -12.17 8.59 17.29
N ARG A 306 -10.94 8.10 17.10
CA ARG A 306 -10.04 7.70 18.19
C ARG A 306 -9.72 8.87 19.11
N TRP A 307 -9.45 10.04 18.55
CA TRP A 307 -9.23 11.27 19.31
C TRP A 307 -10.48 11.65 20.12
N ALA A 308 -11.66 11.67 19.51
CA ALA A 308 -12.92 12.00 20.21
C ALA A 308 -13.21 11.00 21.34
N ARG A 309 -13.03 9.71 21.11
CA ARG A 309 -13.16 8.67 22.12
C ARG A 309 -12.24 8.92 23.33
N ARG A 310 -10.98 9.27 23.08
CA ARG A 310 -10.02 9.60 24.15
C ARG A 310 -10.40 10.92 24.84
N ALA A 311 -10.65 11.97 24.07
CA ALA A 311 -10.87 13.31 24.61
C ALA A 311 -12.16 13.42 25.44
N PHE A 312 -13.23 12.71 25.05
CA PHE A 312 -14.52 12.81 25.72
C PHE A 312 -14.79 11.70 26.74
N HIS A 313 -14.05 10.57 26.67
CA HIS A 313 -14.34 9.39 27.50
C HIS A 313 -13.08 8.73 28.12
N ASP A 314 -11.88 9.30 28.02
CA ASP A 314 -10.63 8.69 28.50
C ASP A 314 -10.43 7.25 28.01
N ASN A 315 -10.87 6.94 26.79
CA ASN A 315 -10.88 5.59 26.19
C ASN A 315 -11.76 4.54 26.95
N ARG A 316 -12.65 4.95 27.85
CA ARG A 316 -13.47 4.00 28.64
C ARG A 316 -14.65 3.42 27.84
N ARG A 317 -15.03 4.04 26.71
CA ARG A 317 -16.07 3.54 25.82
C ARG A 317 -15.46 2.76 24.67
N SER A 318 -16.16 1.76 24.14
CA SER A 318 -15.80 1.10 22.89
C SER A 318 -16.12 1.98 21.68
N TYR A 319 -15.66 1.60 20.48
CA TYR A 319 -16.05 2.30 19.25
C TYR A 319 -17.53 2.12 18.93
N GLU A 320 -18.09 0.96 19.26
CA GLU A 320 -19.51 0.65 19.11
C GLU A 320 -20.37 1.54 20.02
N GLU A 321 -19.96 1.71 21.29
CA GLU A 321 -20.66 2.62 22.23
C GLU A 321 -20.58 4.08 21.78
N VAL A 322 -19.45 4.53 21.22
CA VAL A 322 -19.31 5.90 20.66
C VAL A 322 -20.23 6.08 19.45
N ALA A 323 -20.29 5.07 18.56
CA ALA A 323 -21.24 5.11 17.44
C ALA A 323 -22.70 5.13 17.92
N GLU A 324 -23.03 4.34 18.94
CA GLU A 324 -24.39 4.34 19.54
C GLU A 324 -24.73 5.71 20.11
N ILE A 325 -23.86 6.36 20.86
CA ILE A 325 -24.08 7.73 21.36
C ILE A 325 -24.37 8.69 20.20
N ALA A 326 -23.63 8.58 19.09
CA ALA A 326 -23.81 9.44 17.92
C ALA A 326 -25.19 9.25 17.23
N THR A 327 -25.83 8.07 17.37
CA THR A 327 -27.14 7.82 16.79
C THR A 327 -28.25 8.68 17.42
N HIS A 328 -28.06 9.18 18.67
CA HIS A 328 -29.04 10.04 19.37
C HIS A 328 -29.07 11.47 18.80
N ALA A 329 -28.10 11.88 18.01
CA ALA A 329 -28.14 13.16 17.29
C ALA A 329 -28.67 12.95 15.85
N PRO A 330 -29.49 13.90 15.34
CA PRO A 330 -29.99 13.82 13.97
C PRO A 330 -28.87 13.99 12.96
N PRO A 331 -29.02 13.55 11.68
CA PRO A 331 -28.13 13.91 10.59
C PRO A 331 -27.91 15.42 10.53
N GLY A 332 -26.64 15.83 10.34
CA GLY A 332 -26.22 17.23 10.43
C GLY A 332 -25.86 17.68 11.85
N ALA A 333 -25.86 16.74 12.84
CA ALA A 333 -25.40 16.97 14.22
C ALA A 333 -25.98 18.25 14.85
N GLY A 334 -27.26 18.60 14.57
CA GLY A 334 -27.91 19.83 15.06
C GLY A 334 -27.29 21.14 14.56
N GLY A 335 -26.55 21.09 13.43
CA GLY A 335 -25.80 22.21 12.82
C GLY A 335 -24.37 22.34 13.34
N LEU A 336 -23.87 21.35 14.07
CA LEU A 336 -22.48 21.28 14.49
C LEU A 336 -21.63 20.63 13.39
N PHE A 337 -20.52 21.27 13.01
CA PHE A 337 -19.55 20.75 12.05
C PHE A 337 -18.19 20.50 12.71
N PHE A 338 -17.50 19.47 12.26
CA PHE A 338 -16.13 19.16 12.66
C PHE A 338 -15.19 19.12 11.45
N LEU A 339 -14.08 19.83 11.54
CA LEU A 339 -12.97 19.73 10.59
C LEU A 339 -11.95 18.72 11.15
N PRO A 340 -11.65 17.59 10.46
CA PRO A 340 -10.89 16.48 11.05
C PRO A 340 -9.35 16.66 11.00
N TYR A 341 -8.84 17.85 10.73
CA TYR A 341 -7.41 18.09 10.47
C TYR A 341 -6.54 18.12 11.75
N LEU A 342 -6.56 17.05 12.54
CA LEU A 342 -5.84 16.96 13.82
C LEU A 342 -4.34 17.18 13.70
N SER A 343 -3.74 16.64 12.62
CA SER A 343 -2.30 16.70 12.34
C SER A 343 -1.97 17.51 11.09
N GLY A 344 -2.90 18.31 10.58
CA GLY A 344 -2.83 18.95 9.28
C GLY A 344 -3.32 18.03 8.17
N GLU A 345 -3.01 18.38 6.92
CA GLU A 345 -3.34 17.57 5.75
C GLU A 345 -2.13 17.50 4.81
N ARG A 346 -1.83 16.33 4.23
CA ARG A 346 -0.70 16.13 3.32
C ARG A 346 -0.97 16.67 1.93
N VAL A 347 -2.21 16.51 1.48
CA VAL A 347 -2.61 16.86 0.14
C VAL A 347 -3.03 18.31 0.10
N ALA A 348 -2.54 19.05 -0.91
CA ALA A 348 -2.65 20.49 -1.05
C ALA A 348 -1.94 21.29 0.08
N GLU A 349 -1.94 22.61 0.00
CA GLU A 349 -1.22 23.53 0.88
C GLU A 349 -1.81 23.66 2.31
N LYS A 350 -2.26 22.52 2.90
CA LYS A 350 -3.00 22.51 4.18
C LYS A 350 -2.23 21.94 5.35
N ARG A 351 -0.91 21.90 5.27
CA ARG A 351 -0.03 21.36 6.33
C ARG A 351 -0.25 21.99 7.70
N ASN A 352 -0.68 23.27 7.74
CA ASN A 352 -0.94 24.02 8.97
C ASN A 352 -2.41 24.00 9.41
N SER A 353 -3.29 23.26 8.74
CA SER A 353 -4.69 23.10 9.18
C SER A 353 -4.75 22.43 10.55
N ARG A 354 -5.78 22.79 11.33
CA ARG A 354 -6.07 22.19 12.64
C ARG A 354 -7.53 21.78 12.71
N ALA A 355 -7.80 20.78 13.53
CA ALA A 355 -9.16 20.35 13.80
C ALA A 355 -9.95 21.44 14.52
N GLN A 356 -11.26 21.52 14.21
CA GLN A 356 -12.10 22.59 14.72
C GLN A 356 -13.56 22.17 14.73
N PHE A 357 -14.29 22.57 15.78
CA PHE A 357 -15.75 22.52 15.81
C PHE A 357 -16.34 23.88 15.47
N PHE A 358 -17.39 23.90 14.65
CA PHE A 358 -18.17 25.09 14.31
C PHE A 358 -19.63 24.87 14.63
N GLY A 359 -20.31 25.89 15.15
CA GLY A 359 -21.73 25.84 15.44
C GLY A 359 -22.09 25.26 16.80
N LEU A 360 -21.17 25.28 17.78
CA LEU A 360 -21.46 24.94 19.17
C LEU A 360 -22.56 25.84 19.73
N LYS A 361 -23.52 25.22 20.43
CA LYS A 361 -24.61 25.87 21.15
C LYS A 361 -24.59 25.45 22.61
N ALA A 362 -25.34 26.18 23.47
CA ALA A 362 -25.39 25.87 24.88
C ALA A 362 -25.93 24.45 25.19
N GLU A 363 -26.82 23.96 24.34
CA GLU A 363 -27.45 22.63 24.43
C GLU A 363 -26.65 21.49 23.76
N THR A 364 -25.54 21.81 23.07
CA THR A 364 -24.72 20.79 22.36
C THR A 364 -24.19 19.75 23.36
N GLY A 365 -24.56 18.50 23.15
CA GLY A 365 -24.14 17.37 23.97
C GLY A 365 -23.15 16.42 23.27
N LEU A 366 -22.84 15.30 23.94
CA LEU A 366 -21.90 14.29 23.42
C LEU A 366 -22.41 13.61 22.13
N ALA A 367 -23.73 13.49 21.97
CA ALA A 367 -24.32 12.89 20.78
C ALA A 367 -24.00 13.72 19.53
N GLU A 368 -24.20 15.04 19.58
CA GLU A 368 -23.90 15.97 18.50
C GLU A 368 -22.37 16.04 18.25
N LEU A 369 -21.55 16.05 19.30
CA LEU A 369 -20.10 16.08 19.18
C LEU A 369 -19.57 14.84 18.45
N HIS A 370 -19.99 13.64 18.84
CA HIS A 370 -19.57 12.40 18.16
C HIS A 370 -20.12 12.32 16.74
N ARG A 371 -21.38 12.71 16.53
CA ARG A 371 -22.00 12.74 15.21
C ARG A 371 -21.24 13.68 14.26
N ALA A 372 -20.92 14.88 14.72
CA ALA A 372 -20.15 15.85 13.94
C ALA A 372 -18.75 15.33 13.58
N VAL A 373 -18.08 14.57 14.46
CA VAL A 373 -16.78 13.96 14.15
C VAL A 373 -16.91 12.93 13.04
N LEU A 374 -17.89 12.02 13.10
CA LEU A 374 -18.12 11.02 12.05
C LEU A 374 -18.46 11.70 10.71
N GLU A 375 -19.40 12.64 10.72
CA GLU A 375 -19.82 13.37 9.52
C GLU A 375 -18.70 14.23 8.94
N GLY A 376 -17.87 14.85 9.79
CA GLY A 376 -16.74 15.68 9.37
C GLY A 376 -15.69 14.91 8.57
N VAL A 377 -15.43 13.65 8.92
CA VAL A 377 -14.58 12.76 8.12
C VAL A 377 -15.24 12.49 6.76
N VAL A 378 -16.52 12.13 6.73
CA VAL A 378 -17.26 11.85 5.48
C VAL A 378 -17.33 13.09 4.58
N PHE A 379 -17.57 14.27 5.15
CA PHE A 379 -17.57 15.53 4.39
C PHE A 379 -16.19 15.85 3.79
N SER A 380 -15.12 15.51 4.50
CA SER A 380 -13.77 15.68 3.97
C SER A 380 -13.48 14.71 2.82
N VAL A 381 -13.97 13.47 2.92
CA VAL A 381 -13.94 12.50 1.80
C VAL A 381 -14.77 13.04 0.63
N ARG A 382 -15.99 13.48 0.87
CA ARG A 382 -16.88 14.05 -0.16
C ARG A 382 -16.21 15.25 -0.87
N ARG A 383 -15.60 16.16 -0.11
CA ARG A 383 -14.89 17.30 -0.69
C ARG A 383 -13.80 16.87 -1.66
N VAL A 384 -13.07 15.80 -1.36
CA VAL A 384 -12.07 15.27 -2.28
C VAL A 384 -12.73 14.77 -3.57
N LEU A 385 -13.84 14.03 -3.45
CA LEU A 385 -14.59 13.56 -4.63
C LEU A 385 -15.13 14.73 -5.47
N ASP A 386 -15.52 15.83 -4.83
CA ASP A 386 -16.04 17.02 -5.50
C ASP A 386 -14.93 17.88 -6.15
N THR A 387 -13.65 17.70 -5.79
CA THR A 387 -12.50 18.38 -6.42
C THR A 387 -11.91 17.59 -7.61
N LEU A 388 -12.39 16.38 -7.85
CA LEU A 388 -11.98 15.63 -9.04
C LEU A 388 -12.46 16.37 -10.33
N PRO A 389 -11.66 16.35 -11.40
CA PRO A 389 -12.01 17.06 -12.63
C PRO A 389 -13.37 16.68 -13.19
N ASP A 390 -14.03 17.66 -13.82
CA ASP A 390 -15.24 17.42 -14.60
C ASP A 390 -14.93 16.38 -15.69
N GLY A 391 -15.70 15.29 -15.73
CA GLY A 391 -15.49 14.18 -16.66
C GLY A 391 -14.98 12.90 -15.99
N MET A 392 -14.51 12.96 -14.77
CA MET A 392 -14.31 11.74 -13.96
C MET A 392 -15.69 11.23 -13.50
N ALA A 393 -16.07 10.05 -13.99
CA ALA A 393 -17.34 9.44 -13.60
C ALA A 393 -17.40 9.24 -12.08
N ARG A 394 -18.47 9.66 -11.45
CA ARG A 394 -18.73 9.29 -10.04
C ARG A 394 -18.81 7.77 -9.94
N PRO A 395 -18.26 7.17 -8.88
CA PRO A 395 -18.31 5.72 -8.73
C PRO A 395 -19.77 5.26 -8.62
N ASP A 396 -20.10 4.19 -9.34
CA ASP A 396 -21.40 3.51 -9.22
C ASP A 396 -21.47 2.64 -7.96
N ARG A 397 -20.30 2.27 -7.42
CA ARG A 397 -20.15 1.45 -6.22
C ARG A 397 -18.87 1.80 -5.47
N ILE A 398 -18.97 1.99 -4.16
CA ILE A 398 -17.81 2.11 -3.25
C ILE A 398 -17.82 0.90 -2.31
N VAL A 399 -16.68 0.22 -2.21
CA VAL A 399 -16.46 -0.87 -1.25
C VAL A 399 -15.72 -0.31 -0.04
N ALA A 400 -16.39 -0.33 1.10
CA ALA A 400 -15.79 0.10 2.37
C ALA A 400 -15.02 -1.05 3.02
N ALA A 401 -13.85 -0.74 3.59
CA ALA A 401 -13.00 -1.70 4.27
C ALA A 401 -12.38 -1.10 5.54
N SER A 402 -11.73 -1.97 6.35
CA SER A 402 -11.04 -1.60 7.59
C SER A 402 -12.01 -1.22 8.72
N GLY A 403 -11.53 -0.41 9.70
CA GLY A 403 -12.26 -0.07 10.92
C GLY A 403 -13.57 0.68 10.68
N GLY A 404 -13.57 1.61 9.73
CA GLY A 404 -14.76 2.40 9.38
C GLY A 404 -15.92 1.56 8.87
N ALA A 405 -15.64 0.49 8.13
CA ALA A 405 -16.65 -0.41 7.59
C ALA A 405 -17.40 -1.24 8.66
N LYS A 406 -16.97 -1.21 9.93
CA LYS A 406 -17.63 -1.89 11.03
C LYS A 406 -18.81 -1.09 11.62
N SER A 407 -18.92 0.19 11.30
CA SER A 407 -19.97 1.08 11.81
C SER A 407 -21.05 1.30 10.76
N ALA A 408 -22.23 0.71 10.97
CA ALA A 408 -23.39 0.93 10.10
C ALA A 408 -23.86 2.40 10.07
N LEU A 409 -23.61 3.15 11.15
CA LEU A 409 -23.91 4.58 11.18
C LEU A 409 -22.97 5.37 10.25
N TRP A 410 -21.75 4.91 10.09
CA TRP A 410 -20.73 5.62 9.29
C TRP A 410 -20.82 5.30 7.79
N LEU A 411 -21.31 4.09 7.43
CA LEU A 411 -21.63 3.67 6.06
C LEU A 411 -22.92 4.32 5.53
#